data_21ff5cfd755f9456bbac798e8947a6f0
#
_entry.id   21ff5cfd755f9456bbac798e8947a6f0
#
_cell.length_a   1.000
_cell.length_b   1.000
_cell.length_c   1.000
_cell.angle_alpha   90.00
_cell.angle_beta   90.00
_cell.angle_gamma   90.00
#
_symmetry.space_group_name_H-M   'P 1'
#
loop_
_entity.id
_entity.type
_entity.pdbx_description
1 polymer ?
#
loop_
_entity_poly.entity_id
_entity_poly.type
_entity_poly.pdbx_seq_one_letter_code
_entity_poly.pdbx_strand_id
1 'polypeptide(L)'
;MLTNTQQFNNIEIMKSSIKISALALAFAAFTFSAKAQTTTPTTTSTSTTTASGVRFSIGVDAGIPTGKLSDAYNWNLGGSLQADIPVANKLFVTVNAGYDNVFGKKDLDGSGVNATNIQLLPVKAGLKYFVVSNFYVQGEAGASFLLNKSKLGDNNSAAFIYAPQVGYQFQLGGKSYIDAGVRYEASTKFDSGVDDSKVNFFGLRVAYGF
;
A
#
# COMPACT_ATOMS: atom_id res chain seq x y z
N MET A 1 -3.28 45.50 -12.41
CA MET A 1 -1.93 44.91 -12.51
C MET A 1 -1.72 44.08 -11.24
N LEU A 2 -1.84 42.75 -11.30
CA LEU A 2 -1.66 41.88 -10.14
C LEU A 2 -0.18 41.88 -9.76
N THR A 3 0.12 41.98 -8.47
CA THR A 3 1.50 41.94 -7.99
C THR A 3 2.13 40.56 -8.23
N ASN A 4 3.46 40.51 -8.44
CA ASN A 4 4.20 39.28 -8.72
C ASN A 4 3.92 38.15 -7.68
N THR A 5 3.69 38.52 -6.41
CA THR A 5 3.37 37.58 -5.33
C THR A 5 2.03 36.88 -5.52
N GLN A 6 1.01 37.59 -6.05
CA GLN A 6 -0.29 37.01 -6.36
C GLN A 6 -0.23 36.00 -7.50
N GLN A 7 0.64 36.24 -8.48
CA GLN A 7 0.82 35.36 -9.63
C GLN A 7 1.52 34.06 -9.25
N PHE A 8 2.51 34.10 -8.35
CA PHE A 8 3.18 32.89 -7.83
C PHE A 8 2.24 32.02 -7.00
N ASN A 9 1.42 32.62 -6.14
CA ASN A 9 0.44 31.86 -5.33
C ASN A 9 -0.59 31.14 -6.19
N ASN A 10 -1.07 31.77 -7.27
CA ASN A 10 -2.03 31.15 -8.18
C ASN A 10 -1.44 29.98 -8.98
N ILE A 11 -0.14 30.04 -9.32
CA ILE A 11 0.56 28.94 -10.01
C ILE A 11 0.76 27.75 -9.09
N GLU A 12 1.09 27.96 -7.82
CA GLU A 12 1.25 26.89 -6.81
C GLU A 12 -0.07 26.20 -6.51
N ILE A 13 -1.16 26.95 -6.35
CA ILE A 13 -2.51 26.41 -6.12
C ILE A 13 -2.97 25.60 -7.35
N MET A 14 -2.69 26.08 -8.54
CA MET A 14 -3.05 25.37 -9.78
C MET A 14 -2.28 24.07 -9.95
N LYS A 15 -0.98 24.03 -9.63
CA LYS A 15 -0.16 22.80 -9.65
C LYS A 15 -0.65 21.77 -8.61
N SER A 16 -1.05 22.22 -7.43
CA SER A 16 -1.61 21.35 -6.39
C SER A 16 -2.95 20.75 -6.82
N SER A 17 -3.84 21.56 -7.40
CA SER A 17 -5.16 21.11 -7.87
C SER A 17 -5.06 20.09 -9.01
N ILE A 18 -4.09 20.24 -9.92
CA ILE A 18 -3.86 19.30 -11.02
C ILE A 18 -3.39 17.95 -10.49
N LYS A 19 -2.55 17.90 -9.46
CA LYS A 19 -2.09 16.66 -8.83
C LYS A 19 -3.22 15.89 -8.14
N ILE A 20 -4.13 16.59 -7.46
CA ILE A 20 -5.29 15.99 -6.79
C ILE A 20 -6.31 15.49 -7.83
N SER A 21 -6.51 16.23 -8.92
CA SER A 21 -7.42 15.83 -10.00
C SER A 21 -6.92 14.60 -10.77
N ALA A 22 -5.60 14.46 -10.98
CA ALA A 22 -5.00 13.29 -11.61
C ALA A 22 -5.16 12.02 -10.75
N LEU A 23 -5.07 12.15 -9.41
CA LEU A 23 -5.30 11.03 -8.49
C LEU A 23 -6.78 10.62 -8.47
N ALA A 24 -7.71 11.57 -8.48
CA ALA A 24 -9.14 11.32 -8.55
C ALA A 24 -9.56 10.68 -9.89
N LEU A 25 -8.94 11.06 -11.01
CA LEU A 25 -9.21 10.47 -12.33
C LEU A 25 -8.72 9.02 -12.42
N ALA A 26 -7.60 8.68 -11.77
CA ALA A 26 -7.11 7.30 -11.70
C ALA A 26 -8.09 6.38 -10.94
N PHE A 27 -8.73 6.87 -9.88
CA PHE A 27 -9.77 6.14 -9.16
C PHE A 27 -11.07 5.98 -9.98
N ALA A 28 -11.45 6.98 -10.77
CA ALA A 28 -12.65 6.94 -11.61
C ALA A 28 -12.52 5.97 -12.79
N ALA A 29 -11.32 5.74 -13.32
CA ALA A 29 -11.09 4.81 -14.43
C ALA A 29 -11.32 3.33 -14.04
N PHE A 30 -11.24 2.98 -12.75
CA PHE A 30 -11.49 1.61 -12.28
C PHE A 30 -12.97 1.26 -12.11
N THR A 31 -13.90 2.22 -12.17
CA THR A 31 -15.33 1.95 -11.97
C THR A 31 -16.07 1.48 -13.22
N PHE A 32 -15.45 1.45 -14.40
CA PHE A 32 -16.16 1.22 -15.66
C PHE A 32 -16.04 -0.18 -16.28
N SER A 33 -15.40 -1.16 -15.65
CA SER A 33 -15.20 -2.47 -16.27
C SER A 33 -15.83 -3.67 -15.55
N ALA A 34 -16.69 -3.48 -14.55
CA ALA A 34 -17.41 -4.58 -13.92
C ALA A 34 -18.75 -4.88 -14.64
N LYS A 35 -18.74 -5.05 -15.96
CA LYS A 35 -19.81 -5.76 -16.66
C LYS A 35 -19.46 -7.23 -16.66
N ALA A 36 -19.99 -7.97 -15.67
CA ALA A 36 -19.99 -9.42 -15.67
C ALA A 36 -20.65 -9.92 -16.96
N GLN A 37 -19.91 -10.67 -17.75
CA GLN A 37 -20.47 -11.43 -18.86
C GLN A 37 -21.38 -12.51 -18.28
N THR A 38 -22.68 -12.35 -18.46
CA THR A 38 -23.67 -13.38 -18.22
C THR A 38 -23.58 -14.38 -19.37
N THR A 39 -22.81 -15.45 -19.21
CA THR A 39 -22.90 -16.63 -20.06
C THR A 39 -23.65 -17.70 -19.28
N THR A 40 -24.76 -18.16 -19.87
CA THR A 40 -25.60 -19.26 -19.39
C THR A 40 -24.75 -20.52 -19.22
N PRO A 41 -24.75 -21.20 -18.05
CA PRO A 41 -23.93 -22.40 -17.85
C PRO A 41 -24.56 -23.62 -18.47
N THR A 42 -23.86 -24.26 -19.38
CA THR A 42 -24.05 -25.65 -19.69
C THR A 42 -23.35 -26.50 -18.64
N THR A 43 -24.10 -27.35 -17.98
CA THR A 43 -23.74 -28.18 -16.83
C THR A 43 -22.59 -29.14 -17.14
N THR A 44 -21.46 -28.98 -16.51
CA THR A 44 -20.54 -30.07 -16.17
C THR A 44 -19.87 -29.73 -14.84
N SER A 45 -20.24 -30.52 -13.84
CA SER A 45 -19.83 -30.32 -12.44
C SER A 45 -18.36 -30.65 -12.26
N THR A 46 -17.52 -29.63 -12.25
CA THR A 46 -16.21 -29.67 -11.61
C THR A 46 -16.16 -28.46 -10.68
N SER A 47 -16.29 -28.72 -9.38
CA SER A 47 -16.30 -27.68 -8.33
C SER A 47 -14.95 -26.98 -8.26
N THR A 48 -14.71 -26.04 -9.14
CA THR A 48 -13.67 -25.04 -9.00
C THR A 48 -14.36 -23.80 -8.44
N THR A 49 -14.18 -23.54 -7.16
CA THR A 49 -14.69 -22.33 -6.49
C THR A 49 -13.98 -21.11 -7.09
N THR A 50 -14.45 -20.65 -8.24
CA THR A 50 -14.11 -19.35 -8.76
C THR A 50 -14.80 -18.34 -7.83
N ALA A 51 -14.04 -17.61 -7.02
CA ALA A 51 -14.61 -16.56 -6.17
C ALA A 51 -15.31 -15.55 -7.10
N SER A 52 -16.63 -15.60 -7.10
CA SER A 52 -17.47 -14.70 -7.91
C SER A 52 -17.59 -13.38 -7.17
N GLY A 53 -16.83 -12.37 -7.58
CA GLY A 53 -16.92 -11.01 -7.10
C GLY A 53 -15.64 -10.47 -6.46
N VAL A 54 -15.58 -9.16 -6.38
CA VAL A 54 -14.50 -8.43 -5.67
C VAL A 54 -14.61 -8.71 -4.18
N ARG A 55 -13.48 -8.99 -3.54
CA ARG A 55 -13.37 -9.18 -2.09
C ARG A 55 -12.65 -8.00 -1.48
N PHE A 56 -13.14 -7.52 -0.36
CA PHE A 56 -12.51 -6.44 0.39
C PHE A 56 -11.94 -6.96 1.69
N SER A 57 -10.87 -6.35 2.14
CA SER A 57 -10.31 -6.61 3.46
C SER A 57 -9.79 -5.35 4.12
N ILE A 58 -9.91 -5.29 5.44
CA ILE A 58 -9.31 -4.28 6.31
C ILE A 58 -8.30 -4.96 7.22
N GLY A 59 -7.10 -4.42 7.32
CA GLY A 59 -6.01 -5.04 8.04
C GLY A 59 -5.19 -4.09 8.88
N VAL A 60 -4.48 -4.67 9.83
CA VAL A 60 -3.42 -4.05 10.60
C VAL A 60 -2.10 -4.58 10.08
N ASP A 61 -1.15 -3.69 9.95
CA ASP A 61 0.19 -3.94 9.45
C ASP A 61 1.21 -3.55 10.53
N ALA A 62 2.11 -4.47 10.86
CA ALA A 62 3.20 -4.20 11.79
C ALA A 62 4.51 -4.72 11.21
N GLY A 63 5.63 -4.02 11.44
CA GLY A 63 6.88 -4.42 10.85
C GLY A 63 8.11 -3.93 11.59
N ILE A 64 9.24 -4.49 11.19
CA ILE A 64 10.56 -4.18 11.72
C ILE A 64 11.39 -3.59 10.57
N PRO A 65 11.91 -2.35 10.73
CA PRO A 65 12.80 -1.72 9.76
C PRO A 65 14.05 -2.55 9.50
N THR A 66 14.58 -2.46 8.29
CA THR A 66 15.79 -3.18 7.87
C THR A 66 16.80 -2.23 7.24
N GLY A 67 18.07 -2.66 7.18
CA GLY A 67 19.18 -1.87 6.65
C GLY A 67 19.39 -0.61 7.49
N LYS A 68 19.79 0.48 6.85
CA LYS A 68 20.08 1.78 7.50
C LYS A 68 18.89 2.36 8.27
N LEU A 69 17.66 2.03 7.87
CA LEU A 69 16.47 2.48 8.58
C LEU A 69 16.43 1.94 10.02
N SER A 70 16.95 0.73 10.25
CA SER A 70 16.99 0.12 11.59
C SER A 70 17.92 0.84 12.57
N ASP A 71 18.83 1.70 12.09
CA ASP A 71 19.72 2.46 12.97
C ASP A 71 18.96 3.55 13.73
N ALA A 72 17.94 4.15 13.08
CA ALA A 72 17.18 5.28 13.64
C ALA A 72 15.73 4.92 14.01
N TYR A 73 15.20 3.76 13.59
CA TYR A 73 13.80 3.39 13.79
C TYR A 73 13.66 1.99 14.40
N ASN A 74 12.64 1.80 15.25
CA ASN A 74 12.44 0.56 15.99
C ASN A 74 11.46 -0.39 15.29
N TRP A 75 10.28 0.11 14.92
CA TRP A 75 9.17 -0.67 14.35
C TRP A 75 8.20 0.27 13.62
N ASN A 76 7.30 -0.32 12.83
CA ASN A 76 6.19 0.40 12.24
C ASN A 76 4.87 -0.27 12.58
N LEU A 77 3.82 0.54 12.61
CA LEU A 77 2.44 0.11 12.77
C LEU A 77 1.57 0.90 11.80
N GLY A 78 0.65 0.18 11.16
CA GLY A 78 -0.25 0.78 10.20
C GLY A 78 -1.57 0.06 10.09
N GLY A 79 -2.39 0.57 9.18
CA GLY A 79 -3.63 -0.07 8.77
C GLY A 79 -3.81 0.04 7.27
N SER A 80 -4.45 -0.95 6.68
CA SER A 80 -4.64 -1.00 5.22
C SER A 80 -6.00 -1.53 4.82
N LEU A 81 -6.47 -1.03 3.68
CA LEU A 81 -7.63 -1.52 2.95
C LEU A 81 -7.14 -2.17 1.66
N GLN A 82 -7.68 -3.32 1.32
CA GLN A 82 -7.33 -4.03 0.09
C GLN A 82 -8.58 -4.54 -0.61
N ALA A 83 -8.59 -4.40 -1.93
CA ALA A 83 -9.55 -5.04 -2.82
C ALA A 83 -8.84 -6.11 -3.65
N ASP A 84 -9.38 -7.33 -3.64
CA ASP A 84 -8.94 -8.47 -4.47
C ASP A 84 -9.96 -8.68 -5.58
N ILE A 85 -9.59 -8.40 -6.82
CA ILE A 85 -10.43 -8.48 -8.02
C ILE A 85 -10.08 -9.78 -8.76
N PRO A 86 -10.98 -10.79 -8.84
CA PRO A 86 -10.70 -12.03 -9.54
C PRO A 86 -10.56 -11.79 -11.05
N VAL A 87 -9.47 -12.22 -11.64
CA VAL A 87 -9.19 -12.09 -13.08
C VAL A 87 -9.03 -13.44 -13.78
N ALA A 88 -8.63 -14.48 -13.03
CA ALA A 88 -8.59 -15.86 -13.49
C ALA A 88 -8.74 -16.82 -12.31
N ASN A 89 -8.76 -18.13 -12.61
CA ASN A 89 -8.78 -19.14 -11.55
C ASN A 89 -7.55 -18.96 -10.65
N LYS A 90 -7.79 -18.80 -9.34
CA LYS A 90 -6.76 -18.58 -8.31
C LYS A 90 -5.92 -17.29 -8.46
N LEU A 91 -6.21 -16.42 -9.44
CA LEU A 91 -5.48 -15.20 -9.72
C LEU A 91 -6.35 -13.97 -9.52
N PHE A 92 -5.84 -13.03 -8.74
CA PHE A 92 -6.50 -11.77 -8.40
C PHE A 92 -5.57 -10.60 -8.70
N VAL A 93 -6.15 -9.52 -9.20
CA VAL A 93 -5.52 -8.20 -9.16
C VAL A 93 -5.81 -7.61 -7.79
N THR A 94 -4.80 -7.06 -7.12
CA THR A 94 -4.94 -6.40 -5.83
C THR A 94 -4.81 -4.89 -5.98
N VAL A 95 -5.60 -4.15 -5.21
CA VAL A 95 -5.42 -2.71 -4.98
C VAL A 95 -5.42 -2.49 -3.48
N ASN A 96 -4.37 -1.87 -2.98
CA ASN A 96 -4.13 -1.66 -1.55
C ASN A 96 -3.84 -0.19 -1.29
N ALA A 97 -4.44 0.36 -0.24
CA ALA A 97 -4.13 1.68 0.28
C ALA A 97 -4.05 1.59 1.81
N GLY A 98 -3.07 2.28 2.41
CA GLY A 98 -2.84 2.18 3.84
C GLY A 98 -2.29 3.47 4.44
N TYR A 99 -2.09 3.41 5.73
CA TYR A 99 -1.35 4.38 6.53
C TYR A 99 -0.35 3.64 7.39
N ASP A 100 0.91 4.04 7.37
CA ASP A 100 1.96 3.48 8.20
C ASP A 100 2.66 4.58 9.00
N ASN A 101 2.89 4.32 10.28
CA ASN A 101 3.73 5.15 11.14
C ASN A 101 4.96 4.36 11.55
N VAL A 102 6.14 4.84 11.17
CA VAL A 102 7.44 4.27 11.53
C VAL A 102 7.96 5.04 12.73
N PHE A 103 8.16 4.32 13.84
CA PHE A 103 8.51 4.92 15.14
C PHE A 103 10.01 5.11 15.26
N GLY A 104 10.43 6.37 15.42
CA GLY A 104 11.81 6.76 15.65
C GLY A 104 12.33 6.30 17.01
N LYS A 105 13.62 5.98 17.05
CA LYS A 105 14.33 5.70 18.30
C LYS A 105 14.46 6.99 19.12
N LYS A 106 14.39 6.81 20.43
CA LYS A 106 14.74 7.85 21.40
C LYS A 106 16.21 7.75 21.72
N ASP A 107 16.83 8.89 21.96
CA ASP A 107 18.24 9.00 22.38
C ASP A 107 19.20 8.26 21.43
N LEU A 108 19.29 8.74 20.19
CA LEU A 108 20.19 8.19 19.17
C LEU A 108 21.63 8.25 19.69
N ASP A 109 22.24 7.07 19.88
CA ASP A 109 23.63 6.89 20.31
C ASP A 109 24.04 7.67 21.58
N GLY A 110 23.10 7.87 22.54
CA GLY A 110 23.37 8.60 23.78
C GLY A 110 23.53 10.12 23.60
N SER A 111 23.11 10.64 22.44
CA SER A 111 23.22 12.08 22.11
C SER A 111 22.08 12.95 22.64
N GLY A 112 21.03 12.34 23.24
CA GLY A 112 19.80 13.03 23.64
C GLY A 112 18.89 13.42 22.47
N VAL A 113 19.26 13.07 21.23
CA VAL A 113 18.48 13.37 20.01
C VAL A 113 17.50 12.24 19.72
N ASN A 114 16.24 12.59 19.44
CA ASN A 114 15.19 11.63 19.08
C ASN A 114 14.95 11.66 17.56
N ALA A 115 14.84 10.49 16.94
CA ALA A 115 14.39 10.39 15.55
C ALA A 115 12.90 10.78 15.44
N THR A 116 12.59 11.62 14.47
CA THR A 116 11.20 11.97 14.15
C THR A 116 10.50 10.81 13.48
N ASN A 117 9.28 10.46 13.92
CA ASN A 117 8.49 9.42 13.29
C ASN A 117 8.25 9.74 11.80
N ILE A 118 8.23 8.69 10.95
CA ILE A 118 7.89 8.82 9.54
C ILE A 118 6.43 8.38 9.36
N GLN A 119 5.62 9.22 8.72
CA GLN A 119 4.22 8.93 8.42
C GLN A 119 4.05 8.76 6.92
N LEU A 120 3.57 7.59 6.51
CA LEU A 120 3.47 7.17 5.12
C LEU A 120 2.03 6.86 4.74
N LEU A 121 1.68 7.18 3.49
CA LEU A 121 0.45 6.77 2.83
C LEU A 121 0.83 5.91 1.61
N PRO A 122 1.00 4.59 1.75
CA PRO A 122 1.24 3.70 0.63
C PRO A 122 -0.03 3.47 -0.18
N VAL A 123 0.10 3.51 -1.51
CA VAL A 123 -0.93 3.09 -2.48
C VAL A 123 -0.27 2.15 -3.47
N LYS A 124 -0.77 0.91 -3.52
CA LYS A 124 -0.15 -0.18 -4.28
C LYS A 124 -1.19 -0.92 -5.13
N ALA A 125 -0.74 -1.48 -6.23
CA ALA A 125 -1.48 -2.47 -7.00
C ALA A 125 -0.58 -3.66 -7.29
N GLY A 126 -1.17 -4.84 -7.52
CA GLY A 126 -0.39 -6.04 -7.75
C GLY A 126 -1.20 -7.25 -8.14
N LEU A 127 -0.58 -8.40 -7.98
CA LEU A 127 -1.17 -9.70 -8.27
C LEU A 127 -1.06 -10.61 -7.04
N LYS A 128 -2.16 -11.32 -6.74
CA LYS A 128 -2.23 -12.37 -5.73
C LYS A 128 -2.59 -13.68 -6.41
N TYR A 129 -1.78 -14.71 -6.21
CA TYR A 129 -1.98 -16.04 -6.76
C TYR A 129 -2.07 -17.08 -5.65
N PHE A 130 -3.15 -17.85 -5.62
CA PHE A 130 -3.32 -18.98 -4.69
C PHE A 130 -2.63 -20.22 -5.23
N VAL A 131 -1.49 -20.57 -4.64
CA VAL A 131 -0.72 -21.76 -4.99
C VAL A 131 -1.52 -23.02 -4.64
N VAL A 132 -2.05 -23.04 -3.40
CA VAL A 132 -3.02 -24.02 -2.93
C VAL A 132 -4.23 -23.27 -2.37
N SER A 133 -5.26 -23.98 -1.94
CA SER A 133 -6.58 -23.39 -1.63
C SER A 133 -6.56 -22.15 -0.74
N ASN A 134 -5.66 -22.08 0.23
CA ASN A 134 -5.63 -21.01 1.22
C ASN A 134 -4.27 -20.28 1.28
N PHE A 135 -3.21 -20.88 0.74
CA PHE A 135 -1.88 -20.28 0.70
C PHE A 135 -1.67 -19.52 -0.59
N TYR A 136 -1.21 -18.28 -0.48
CA TYR A 136 -0.97 -17.41 -1.63
C TYR A 136 0.41 -16.78 -1.63
N VAL A 137 0.83 -16.40 -2.82
CA VAL A 137 1.93 -15.47 -3.07
C VAL A 137 1.34 -14.20 -3.68
N GLN A 138 1.86 -13.05 -3.30
CA GLN A 138 1.39 -11.74 -3.76
C GLN A 138 2.59 -10.85 -4.04
N GLY A 139 2.54 -10.08 -5.11
CA GLY A 139 3.50 -9.03 -5.41
C GLY A 139 2.76 -7.74 -5.69
N GLU A 140 3.10 -6.68 -4.98
CA GLU A 140 2.52 -5.34 -5.15
C GLU A 140 3.61 -4.32 -5.45
N ALA A 141 3.25 -3.28 -6.20
CA ALA A 141 4.09 -2.13 -6.45
C ALA A 141 3.24 -0.86 -6.52
N GLY A 142 3.84 0.28 -6.22
CA GLY A 142 3.10 1.54 -6.21
C GLY A 142 3.92 2.71 -5.71
N ALA A 143 3.27 3.65 -5.05
CA ALA A 143 3.90 4.82 -4.47
C ALA A 143 3.56 4.93 -2.98
N SER A 144 4.53 5.37 -2.19
CA SER A 144 4.34 5.77 -0.81
C SER A 144 4.54 7.27 -0.68
N PHE A 145 3.58 7.95 -0.07
CA PHE A 145 3.59 9.40 0.11
C PHE A 145 3.97 9.73 1.55
N LEU A 146 4.96 10.61 1.71
CA LEU A 146 5.39 11.10 3.01
C LEU A 146 4.44 12.21 3.49
N LEU A 147 3.71 11.97 4.58
CA LEU A 147 2.69 12.88 5.08
C LEU A 147 3.28 14.03 5.94
N ASN A 148 4.36 13.77 6.64
CA ASN A 148 4.99 14.73 7.56
C ASN A 148 6.33 15.27 7.06
N LYS A 149 6.48 15.45 5.75
CA LYS A 149 7.71 15.91 5.08
C LYS A 149 8.29 17.19 5.65
N SER A 150 7.46 18.16 6.04
CA SER A 150 7.91 19.43 6.62
C SER A 150 8.65 19.28 7.96
N LYS A 151 8.38 18.21 8.71
CA LYS A 151 9.07 17.88 9.96
C LYS A 151 10.41 17.16 9.73
N LEU A 152 10.57 16.57 8.56
CA LEU A 152 11.76 15.80 8.16
C LEU A 152 12.71 16.60 7.28
N GLY A 153 12.34 17.84 6.88
CA GLY A 153 13.15 18.69 6.01
C GLY A 153 13.27 18.19 4.58
N ASP A 154 12.34 17.32 4.15
CA ASP A 154 12.39 16.64 2.87
C ASP A 154 11.66 17.43 1.77
N ASN A 155 12.26 17.51 0.57
CA ASN A 155 11.69 18.20 -0.59
C ASN A 155 10.81 17.26 -1.43
N ASN A 156 11.07 15.97 -1.43
CA ASN A 156 10.28 14.96 -2.13
C ASN A 156 9.25 14.32 -1.20
N SER A 157 8.03 14.17 -1.71
CA SER A 157 6.92 13.65 -0.93
C SER A 157 6.49 12.23 -1.31
N ALA A 158 7.14 11.60 -2.27
CA ALA A 158 6.76 10.28 -2.75
C ALA A 158 7.97 9.46 -3.19
N ALA A 159 7.91 8.15 -2.93
CA ALA A 159 8.86 7.17 -3.42
C ALA A 159 8.11 5.99 -4.05
N PHE A 160 8.74 5.34 -5.03
CA PHE A 160 8.25 4.05 -5.53
C PHE A 160 8.49 2.98 -4.48
N ILE A 161 7.49 2.09 -4.31
CA ILE A 161 7.56 0.96 -3.38
C ILE A 161 7.18 -0.33 -4.07
N TYR A 162 7.74 -1.44 -3.59
CA TYR A 162 7.34 -2.79 -3.97
C TYR A 162 7.29 -3.69 -2.75
N ALA A 163 6.37 -4.66 -2.76
CA ALA A 163 6.09 -5.50 -1.61
C ALA A 163 5.74 -6.95 -2.04
N PRO A 164 6.75 -7.84 -2.15
CA PRO A 164 6.47 -9.28 -2.19
C PRO A 164 5.93 -9.74 -0.85
N GLN A 165 4.90 -10.60 -0.89
CA GLN A 165 4.20 -11.14 0.27
C GLN A 165 3.85 -12.61 0.05
N VAL A 166 3.88 -13.37 1.11
CA VAL A 166 3.28 -14.71 1.20
C VAL A 166 2.27 -14.72 2.34
N GLY A 167 1.21 -15.47 2.20
CA GLY A 167 0.19 -15.47 3.25
C GLY A 167 -0.77 -16.65 3.16
N TYR A 168 -1.60 -16.72 4.18
CA TYR A 168 -2.59 -17.76 4.34
C TYR A 168 -3.94 -17.14 4.72
N GLN A 169 -5.02 -17.63 4.10
CA GLN A 169 -6.39 -17.19 4.39
C GLN A 169 -7.14 -18.27 5.17
N PHE A 170 -7.57 -17.92 6.37
CA PHE A 170 -8.40 -18.77 7.24
C PHE A 170 -9.86 -18.46 6.96
N GLN A 171 -10.58 -19.37 6.32
CA GLN A 171 -12.00 -19.19 6.03
C GLN A 171 -12.82 -19.28 7.32
N LEU A 172 -13.67 -18.28 7.57
CA LEU A 172 -14.54 -18.20 8.75
C LEU A 172 -15.98 -18.64 8.47
N GLY A 173 -16.31 -18.86 7.20
CA GLY A 173 -17.65 -19.18 6.72
C GLY A 173 -18.26 -18.07 5.88
N GLY A 174 -19.14 -18.45 4.95
CA GLY A 174 -19.67 -17.51 3.96
C GLY A 174 -18.57 -16.92 3.08
N LYS A 175 -18.49 -15.60 3.03
CA LYS A 175 -17.44 -14.86 2.28
C LYS A 175 -16.33 -14.33 3.18
N SER A 176 -16.46 -14.49 4.52
CA SER A 176 -15.53 -13.90 5.48
C SER A 176 -14.30 -14.75 5.70
N TYR A 177 -13.15 -14.13 5.87
CA TYR A 177 -11.88 -14.79 6.14
C TYR A 177 -10.95 -13.91 6.97
N ILE A 178 -9.99 -14.54 7.66
CA ILE A 178 -8.81 -13.86 8.19
C ILE A 178 -7.65 -14.10 7.23
N ASP A 179 -6.99 -13.04 6.83
CA ASP A 179 -5.79 -13.08 6.01
C ASP A 179 -4.59 -12.77 6.90
N ALA A 180 -3.62 -13.68 6.94
CA ALA A 180 -2.36 -13.48 7.65
C ALA A 180 -1.20 -13.62 6.66
N GLY A 181 -0.38 -12.58 6.53
CA GLY A 181 0.70 -12.54 5.56
C GLY A 181 1.99 -11.95 6.13
N VAL A 182 3.11 -12.43 5.60
CA VAL A 182 4.44 -11.86 5.80
C VAL A 182 4.86 -11.19 4.52
N ARG A 183 5.33 -9.94 4.61
CA ARG A 183 5.80 -9.19 3.45
C ARG A 183 7.15 -8.53 3.72
N TYR A 184 7.89 -8.33 2.65
CA TYR A 184 9.02 -7.41 2.63
C TYR A 184 8.61 -6.20 1.80
N GLU A 185 8.61 -5.02 2.39
CA GLU A 185 8.33 -3.78 1.66
C GLU A 185 9.62 -2.97 1.53
N ALA A 186 9.91 -2.52 0.33
CA ALA A 186 11.08 -1.72 0.05
C ALA A 186 10.73 -0.52 -0.84
N SER A 187 11.36 0.61 -0.55
CA SER A 187 11.19 1.84 -1.32
C SER A 187 12.45 2.21 -2.11
N THR A 188 12.25 3.00 -3.18
CA THR A 188 13.31 3.84 -3.70
C THR A 188 13.62 4.96 -2.73
N LYS A 189 14.64 5.76 -2.99
CA LYS A 189 14.95 6.94 -2.17
C LYS A 189 13.80 7.94 -2.20
N PHE A 190 13.43 8.47 -1.04
CA PHE A 190 12.50 9.61 -0.93
C PHE A 190 13.20 10.93 -1.31
N ASP A 191 14.49 11.06 -1.00
CA ASP A 191 15.34 12.18 -1.42
C ASP A 191 16.52 11.65 -2.23
N SER A 192 16.72 12.19 -3.45
CA SER A 192 17.83 11.82 -4.31
C SER A 192 19.19 12.32 -3.83
N GLY A 193 19.22 13.35 -2.98
CA GLY A 193 20.42 13.92 -2.37
C GLY A 193 20.86 13.20 -1.10
N VAL A 194 20.02 12.33 -0.53
CA VAL A 194 20.33 11.58 0.70
C VAL A 194 20.38 10.11 0.38
N ASP A 195 21.58 9.51 0.51
CA ASP A 195 21.79 8.11 0.13
C ASP A 195 20.96 7.11 0.95
N ASP A 196 20.64 7.43 2.19
CA ASP A 196 19.97 6.56 3.15
C ASP A 196 18.47 6.87 3.34
N SER A 197 17.81 7.59 2.40
CA SER A 197 16.39 7.96 2.49
C SER A 197 15.41 6.83 2.06
N LYS A 198 15.85 5.57 2.04
CA LYS A 198 15.01 4.40 1.73
C LYS A 198 14.28 3.91 2.98
N VAL A 199 13.01 3.52 2.80
CA VAL A 199 12.20 2.89 3.85
C VAL A 199 11.98 1.43 3.49
N ASN A 200 12.64 0.53 4.20
CA ASN A 200 12.55 -0.90 3.99
C ASN A 200 12.20 -1.59 5.31
N PHE A 201 11.28 -2.56 5.28
CA PHE A 201 10.91 -3.33 6.46
C PHE A 201 10.38 -4.72 6.12
N PHE A 202 10.55 -5.67 7.05
CA PHE A 202 9.77 -6.90 7.12
C PHE A 202 8.51 -6.62 7.91
N GLY A 203 7.35 -7.00 7.36
CA GLY A 203 6.06 -6.75 7.96
C GLY A 203 5.18 -7.99 8.05
N LEU A 204 4.32 -7.97 9.06
CA LEU A 204 3.17 -8.86 9.20
C LEU A 204 1.92 -8.06 8.89
N ARG A 205 1.02 -8.65 8.12
CA ARG A 205 -0.32 -8.14 7.89
C ARG A 205 -1.33 -9.14 8.41
N VAL A 206 -2.27 -8.66 9.24
CA VAL A 206 -3.46 -9.45 9.64
C VAL A 206 -4.69 -8.66 9.24
N ALA A 207 -5.56 -9.26 8.43
CA ALA A 207 -6.72 -8.58 7.90
C ALA A 207 -7.98 -9.43 7.99
N TYR A 208 -9.12 -8.76 8.15
CA TYR A 208 -10.44 -9.35 8.02
C TYR A 208 -10.99 -9.05 6.63
N GLY A 209 -11.37 -10.10 5.91
CA GLY A 209 -12.00 -10.05 4.59
C GLY A 209 -13.49 -10.37 4.64
N PHE A 210 -14.26 -9.71 3.72
CA PHE A 210 -15.71 -9.79 3.64
C PHE A 210 -16.21 -9.64 2.20
#